data_788a390b3717c230be0ce654203b8498
#
_entry.id   788a390b3717c230be0ce654203b8498
#
_cell.length_a   1.000
_cell.length_b   1.000
_cell.length_c   1.000
_cell.angle_alpha   90.00
_cell.angle_beta   90.00
_cell.angle_gamma   90.00
#
_symmetry.space_group_name_H-M   'P 1'
#
loop_
_entity.id
_entity.type
_entity.pdbx_description
1 polymer ?
#
loop_
_entity_poly.entity_id
_entity_poly.type
_entity_poly.pdbx_seq_one_letter_code
_entity_poly.pdbx_strand_id
1 'polypeptide(L)'
;MLIEILGKEDYASKVASFLKEQGIHKVIGFSGGADDKLQGIPEDDDLQLKYIAFRNTFHDRLISDALKLLRGYRIAILTGGTEGGIPELATKKAKEYGFKTIGVFPRKGRKYALDSSLLDLSICVDPMIGEARWGDEGATWTSLIDGMIVIGGSAGTLTECAHIQKINESLIKNNDTPKYVVAIYGTGGTAEQLPHLWAKPSIRNVCMPMNRIYTGQEAAKFLVEKLGLEDYFDPRM
;
A
#
# COMPACT_ATOMS: atom_id res chain seq x y z
N MET A 1 -6.05 -8.60 18.51
CA MET A 1 -7.53 -8.78 18.35
C MET A 1 -7.91 -8.15 17.02
N LEU A 2 -8.47 -8.93 16.11
CA LEU A 2 -8.93 -8.44 14.81
C LEU A 2 -10.14 -7.53 15.01
N ILE A 3 -10.12 -6.36 14.39
CA ILE A 3 -11.29 -5.50 14.23
C ILE A 3 -11.75 -5.63 12.78
N GLU A 4 -12.97 -6.12 12.57
CA GLU A 4 -13.58 -6.18 11.23
C GLU A 4 -14.57 -5.03 11.05
N ILE A 5 -14.49 -4.37 9.90
CA ILE A 5 -15.45 -3.37 9.43
C ILE A 5 -16.08 -3.92 8.16
N LEU A 6 -17.39 -4.11 8.15
CA LEU A 6 -18.11 -4.76 7.07
C LEU A 6 -19.17 -3.83 6.45
N GLY A 7 -19.30 -3.91 5.16
CA GLY A 7 -20.41 -3.29 4.43
C GLY A 7 -20.31 -1.76 4.39
N LYS A 8 -21.42 -1.09 4.71
CA LYS A 8 -21.58 0.38 4.65
C LYS A 8 -21.37 1.06 6.00
N GLU A 9 -20.64 0.43 6.90
CA GLU A 9 -20.34 1.01 8.20
C GLU A 9 -19.53 2.31 8.07
N ASP A 10 -19.53 3.11 9.12
CA ASP A 10 -18.68 4.30 9.20
C ASP A 10 -17.21 3.91 9.35
N TYR A 11 -16.53 3.73 8.20
CA TYR A 11 -15.11 3.41 8.16
C TYR A 11 -14.26 4.48 8.86
N ALA A 12 -14.62 5.76 8.68
CA ALA A 12 -13.78 6.86 9.11
C ALA A 12 -13.66 6.89 10.64
N SER A 13 -14.78 6.81 11.36
CA SER A 13 -14.74 6.83 12.83
C SER A 13 -14.11 5.59 13.42
N LYS A 14 -14.39 4.41 12.87
CA LYS A 14 -13.81 3.14 13.35
C LYS A 14 -12.29 3.08 13.12
N VAL A 15 -11.82 3.51 11.95
CA VAL A 15 -10.38 3.60 11.66
C VAL A 15 -9.72 4.64 12.57
N ALA A 16 -10.32 5.83 12.74
CA ALA A 16 -9.78 6.86 13.63
C ALA A 16 -9.66 6.34 15.08
N SER A 17 -10.66 5.62 15.57
CA SER A 17 -10.61 4.99 16.91
C SER A 17 -9.48 3.97 17.00
N PHE A 18 -9.35 3.07 16.01
CA PHE A 18 -8.26 2.09 15.95
C PHE A 18 -6.88 2.77 15.96
N LEU A 19 -6.66 3.76 15.10
CA LEU A 19 -5.39 4.46 15.02
C LEU A 19 -5.04 5.14 16.35
N LYS A 20 -6.02 5.81 16.97
CA LYS A 20 -5.86 6.47 18.26
C LYS A 20 -5.53 5.48 19.39
N GLU A 21 -6.27 4.39 19.49
CA GLU A 21 -6.07 3.34 20.51
C GLU A 21 -4.70 2.66 20.38
N GLN A 22 -4.21 2.51 19.14
CA GLN A 22 -2.89 1.92 18.86
C GLN A 22 -1.75 2.95 18.88
N GLY A 23 -2.03 4.24 19.11
CA GLY A 23 -1.03 5.31 19.10
C GLY A 23 -0.40 5.55 17.73
N ILE A 24 -1.14 5.29 16.65
CA ILE A 24 -0.67 5.42 15.27
C ILE A 24 -0.97 6.84 14.78
N HIS A 25 0.03 7.48 14.17
CA HIS A 25 -0.08 8.84 13.66
C HIS A 25 -0.18 8.90 12.13
N LYS A 26 0.41 7.93 11.43
CA LYS A 26 0.43 7.88 9.98
C LYS A 26 0.19 6.46 9.46
N VAL A 27 -0.34 6.37 8.24
CA VAL A 27 -0.58 5.10 7.55
C VAL A 27 0.20 5.08 6.24
N ILE A 28 1.06 4.08 6.08
CA ILE A 28 1.82 3.87 4.85
C ILE A 28 1.26 2.66 4.10
N GLY A 29 0.83 2.90 2.86
CA GLY A 29 0.35 1.86 1.96
C GLY A 29 1.48 1.17 1.21
N PHE A 30 1.39 -0.15 1.04
CA PHE A 30 2.15 -0.89 0.03
C PHE A 30 1.18 -1.34 -1.06
N SER A 31 1.42 -0.90 -2.29
CA SER A 31 0.63 -1.26 -3.46
C SER A 31 1.48 -1.96 -4.50
N GLY A 32 0.90 -2.98 -5.14
CA GLY A 32 1.58 -3.78 -6.16
C GLY A 32 0.73 -4.93 -6.65
N GLY A 33 1.28 -5.74 -7.56
CA GLY A 33 0.58 -6.88 -8.12
C GLY A 33 0.32 -7.98 -7.09
N ALA A 34 -0.91 -8.49 -7.08
CA ALA A 34 -1.26 -9.69 -6.31
C ALA A 34 -0.92 -10.97 -7.10
N ASP A 35 -0.98 -10.93 -8.42
CA ASP A 35 -0.69 -12.04 -9.30
C ASP A 35 0.13 -11.54 -10.51
N ASP A 36 1.40 -11.88 -10.50
CA ASP A 36 2.34 -11.52 -11.57
C ASP A 36 2.98 -12.80 -12.12
N LYS A 37 2.33 -13.44 -13.06
CA LYS A 37 2.83 -14.62 -13.77
C LYS A 37 3.38 -14.22 -15.14
N LEU A 38 4.32 -14.98 -15.66
CA LEU A 38 4.74 -14.87 -17.05
C LEU A 38 3.55 -15.25 -17.96
N GLN A 39 3.15 -14.36 -18.83
CA GLN A 39 2.04 -14.63 -19.76
C GLN A 39 2.42 -15.73 -20.74
N GLY A 40 1.49 -16.66 -20.97
CA GLY A 40 1.66 -17.76 -21.92
C GLY A 40 2.53 -18.92 -21.42
N ILE A 41 3.02 -18.86 -20.18
CA ILE A 41 3.76 -19.97 -19.55
C ILE A 41 2.83 -20.68 -18.57
N PRO A 42 2.71 -22.04 -18.61
CA PRO A 42 1.93 -22.79 -17.63
C PRO A 42 2.38 -22.56 -16.19
N GLU A 43 1.47 -22.65 -15.23
CA GLU A 43 1.76 -22.38 -13.82
C GLU A 43 2.76 -23.35 -13.19
N ASP A 44 2.78 -24.59 -13.65
CA ASP A 44 3.66 -25.67 -13.21
C ASP A 44 4.96 -25.75 -14.01
N ASP A 45 5.15 -24.87 -15.00
CA ASP A 45 6.41 -24.80 -15.75
C ASP A 45 7.57 -24.35 -14.87
N ASP A 46 8.71 -25.01 -15.00
CA ASP A 46 9.92 -24.73 -14.21
C ASP A 46 10.41 -23.27 -14.35
N LEU A 47 10.28 -22.68 -15.55
CA LEU A 47 10.60 -21.28 -15.79
C LEU A 47 9.65 -20.35 -15.00
N GLN A 48 8.36 -20.65 -15.01
CA GLN A 48 7.36 -19.90 -14.24
C GLN A 48 7.66 -19.95 -12.75
N LEU A 49 7.93 -21.12 -12.20
CA LEU A 49 8.25 -21.32 -10.79
C LEU A 49 9.53 -20.57 -10.39
N LYS A 50 10.58 -20.65 -11.20
CA LYS A 50 11.84 -19.91 -10.98
C LYS A 50 11.64 -18.40 -11.04
N TYR A 51 10.86 -17.92 -11.99
CA TYR A 51 10.55 -16.50 -12.10
C TYR A 51 9.80 -15.98 -10.87
N ILE A 52 8.76 -16.70 -10.43
CA ILE A 52 7.98 -16.35 -9.22
C ILE A 52 8.89 -16.34 -7.99
N ALA A 53 9.73 -17.35 -7.81
CA ALA A 53 10.65 -17.43 -6.68
C ALA A 53 11.66 -16.28 -6.66
N PHE A 54 12.28 -15.98 -7.80
CA PHE A 54 13.21 -14.85 -7.95
C PHE A 54 12.53 -13.53 -7.62
N ARG A 55 11.37 -13.29 -8.21
CA ARG A 55 10.61 -12.05 -8.02
C ARG A 55 10.17 -11.88 -6.57
N ASN A 56 9.65 -12.93 -5.94
CA ASN A 56 9.24 -12.87 -4.54
C ASN A 56 10.43 -12.56 -3.62
N THR A 57 11.60 -13.13 -3.87
CA THR A 57 12.82 -12.82 -3.13
C THR A 57 13.24 -11.36 -3.31
N PHE A 58 13.16 -10.85 -4.53
CA PHE A 58 13.49 -9.46 -4.82
C PHE A 58 12.51 -8.48 -4.14
N HIS A 59 11.21 -8.73 -4.26
CA HIS A 59 10.17 -7.91 -3.62
C HIS A 59 10.26 -7.99 -2.08
N ASP A 60 10.50 -9.17 -1.53
CA ASP A 60 10.73 -9.37 -0.09
C ASP A 60 11.86 -8.49 0.43
N ARG A 61 12.96 -8.42 -0.30
CA ARG A 61 14.09 -7.57 0.06
C ARG A 61 13.70 -6.09 0.04
N LEU A 62 13.04 -5.60 -1.02
CA LEU A 62 12.61 -4.21 -1.12
C LEU A 62 11.68 -3.82 0.02
N ILE A 63 10.69 -4.66 0.33
CA ILE A 63 9.74 -4.45 1.42
C ILE A 63 10.46 -4.48 2.76
N SER A 64 11.32 -5.47 2.99
CA SER A 64 12.08 -5.61 4.24
C SER A 64 12.99 -4.41 4.48
N ASP A 65 13.68 -3.92 3.46
CA ASP A 65 14.56 -2.76 3.58
C ASP A 65 13.78 -1.47 3.88
N ALA A 66 12.58 -1.29 3.29
CA ALA A 66 11.70 -0.19 3.64
C ALA A 66 11.21 -0.29 5.09
N LEU A 67 10.71 -1.45 5.50
CA LEU A 67 10.17 -1.67 6.84
C LEU A 67 11.22 -1.55 7.94
N LYS A 68 12.47 -1.99 7.69
CA LYS A 68 13.59 -1.80 8.63
C LYS A 68 13.83 -0.33 8.93
N LEU A 69 13.79 0.53 7.90
CA LEU A 69 13.97 1.97 8.09
C LEU A 69 12.76 2.61 8.79
N LEU A 70 11.57 2.11 8.50
CA LEU A 70 10.32 2.60 9.10
C LEU A 70 10.11 2.12 10.54
N ARG A 71 10.89 1.18 11.02
CA ARG A 71 10.78 0.65 12.39
C ARG A 71 11.04 1.73 13.43
N GLY A 72 10.23 1.75 14.49
CA GLY A 72 10.30 2.75 15.55
C GLY A 72 9.42 3.97 15.32
N TYR A 73 8.87 4.15 14.11
CA TYR A 73 7.89 5.20 13.89
C TYR A 73 6.47 4.71 14.20
N ARG A 74 5.65 5.59 14.76
CA ARG A 74 4.24 5.29 15.13
C ARG A 74 3.33 5.27 13.89
N ILE A 75 3.52 4.28 13.07
CA ILE A 75 2.78 4.09 11.81
C ILE A 75 2.09 2.74 11.75
N ALA A 76 1.05 2.65 10.91
CA ALA A 76 0.49 1.38 10.45
C ALA A 76 0.85 1.13 8.99
N ILE A 77 0.90 -0.14 8.62
CA ILE A 77 1.06 -0.58 7.23
C ILE A 77 -0.29 -1.02 6.69
N LEU A 78 -0.67 -0.46 5.55
CA LEU A 78 -1.92 -0.77 4.86
C LEU A 78 -1.64 -1.45 3.53
N THR A 79 -2.38 -2.52 3.25
CA THR A 79 -2.31 -3.29 2.00
C THR A 79 -3.72 -3.66 1.51
N GLY A 80 -3.82 -4.36 0.38
CA GLY A 80 -5.04 -5.01 -0.05
C GLY A 80 -5.54 -6.11 0.91
N GLY A 81 -4.74 -6.54 1.88
CA GLY A 81 -5.12 -7.51 2.90
C GLY A 81 -5.56 -8.88 2.36
N THR A 82 -5.16 -9.23 1.15
CA THR A 82 -5.52 -10.49 0.47
C THR A 82 -4.27 -11.31 0.17
N GLU A 83 -4.48 -12.60 -0.05
CA GLU A 83 -3.45 -13.54 -0.48
C GLU A 83 -2.85 -13.13 -1.83
N GLY A 84 -1.59 -13.49 -2.03
CA GLY A 84 -0.81 -13.32 -3.24
C GLY A 84 -0.04 -12.00 -3.33
N GLY A 85 1.11 -12.04 -3.97
CA GLY A 85 1.98 -10.94 -4.36
C GLY A 85 2.31 -9.93 -3.27
N ILE A 86 2.34 -8.65 -3.64
CA ILE A 86 2.73 -7.55 -2.75
C ILE A 86 1.79 -7.39 -1.54
N PRO A 87 0.45 -7.50 -1.66
CA PRO A 87 -0.44 -7.37 -0.50
C PRO A 87 -0.12 -8.36 0.62
N GLU A 88 0.06 -9.64 0.27
CA GLU A 88 0.40 -10.68 1.24
C GLU A 88 1.81 -10.49 1.81
N LEU A 89 2.79 -10.30 0.93
CA LEU A 89 4.20 -10.21 1.30
C LEU A 89 4.46 -9.02 2.23
N ALA A 90 3.91 -7.85 1.88
CA ALA A 90 4.06 -6.65 2.70
C ALA A 90 3.36 -6.78 4.06
N THR A 91 2.18 -7.42 4.10
CA THR A 91 1.47 -7.65 5.36
C THR A 91 2.25 -8.60 6.28
N LYS A 92 2.73 -9.73 5.76
CA LYS A 92 3.54 -10.69 6.52
C LYS A 92 4.80 -10.04 7.08
N LYS A 93 5.53 -9.31 6.23
CA LYS A 93 6.75 -8.60 6.67
C LYS A 93 6.45 -7.51 7.68
N ALA A 94 5.38 -6.73 7.49
CA ALA A 94 4.99 -5.73 8.48
C ALA A 94 4.73 -6.35 9.86
N LYS A 95 4.08 -7.50 9.93
CA LYS A 95 3.89 -8.24 11.20
C LYS A 95 5.21 -8.75 11.78
N GLU A 96 6.10 -9.29 10.97
CA GLU A 96 7.46 -9.72 11.41
C GLU A 96 8.25 -8.56 12.04
N TYR A 97 8.09 -7.34 11.51
CA TYR A 97 8.74 -6.13 12.04
C TYR A 97 7.96 -5.43 13.16
N GLY A 98 6.83 -5.99 13.60
CA GLY A 98 6.04 -5.48 14.72
C GLY A 98 5.08 -4.35 14.39
N PHE A 99 4.84 -4.04 13.13
CA PHE A 99 3.87 -3.02 12.73
C PHE A 99 2.42 -3.48 12.93
N LYS A 100 1.53 -2.52 13.16
CA LYS A 100 0.09 -2.72 13.00
C LYS A 100 -0.26 -2.77 11.52
N THR A 101 -1.14 -3.69 11.17
CA THR A 101 -1.50 -3.97 9.78
C THR A 101 -2.97 -3.73 9.52
N ILE A 102 -3.26 -3.10 8.40
CA ILE A 102 -4.61 -2.79 7.94
C ILE A 102 -4.80 -3.43 6.57
N GLY A 103 -5.84 -4.25 6.41
CA GLY A 103 -6.24 -4.80 5.12
C GLY A 103 -7.51 -4.12 4.62
N VAL A 104 -7.53 -3.67 3.36
CA VAL A 104 -8.71 -3.09 2.71
C VAL A 104 -8.96 -3.81 1.41
N PHE A 105 -10.08 -4.50 1.32
CA PHE A 105 -10.45 -5.32 0.16
C PHE A 105 -11.94 -5.23 -0.16
N PRO A 106 -12.35 -5.47 -1.41
CA PRO A 106 -13.75 -5.47 -1.78
C PRO A 106 -14.43 -6.74 -1.24
N ARG A 107 -15.75 -6.76 -1.15
CA ARG A 107 -16.53 -7.96 -0.79
C ARG A 107 -16.17 -9.18 -1.65
N LYS A 108 -15.88 -8.98 -2.93
CA LYS A 108 -15.39 -10.05 -3.83
C LYS A 108 -14.07 -10.67 -3.36
N GLY A 109 -13.20 -9.87 -2.73
CA GLY A 109 -11.90 -10.28 -2.20
C GLY A 109 -11.97 -11.00 -0.85
N ARG A 110 -13.11 -10.99 -0.14
CA ARG A 110 -13.22 -11.50 1.23
C ARG A 110 -12.76 -12.96 1.39
N LYS A 111 -13.01 -13.80 0.39
CA LYS A 111 -12.60 -15.22 0.41
C LYS A 111 -11.08 -15.43 0.28
N TYR A 112 -10.37 -14.39 -0.11
CA TYR A 112 -8.91 -14.37 -0.22
C TYR A 112 -8.28 -13.51 0.88
N ALA A 113 -9.07 -13.02 1.85
CA ALA A 113 -8.55 -12.19 2.93
C ALA A 113 -7.53 -12.98 3.75
N LEU A 114 -6.44 -12.31 4.11
CA LEU A 114 -5.41 -12.87 4.97
C LEU A 114 -5.98 -13.20 6.36
N ASP A 115 -5.35 -14.16 7.01
CA ASP A 115 -5.73 -14.61 8.35
C ASP A 115 -5.73 -13.47 9.37
N SER A 116 -6.60 -13.57 10.36
CA SER A 116 -6.75 -12.60 11.45
C SER A 116 -5.49 -12.42 12.31
N SER A 117 -4.54 -13.35 12.27
CA SER A 117 -3.23 -13.18 12.90
C SER A 117 -2.33 -12.18 12.18
N LEU A 118 -2.59 -11.98 10.88
CA LEU A 118 -1.83 -11.07 10.02
C LEU A 118 -2.45 -9.67 9.92
N LEU A 119 -3.75 -9.51 10.18
CA LEU A 119 -4.45 -8.23 10.10
C LEU A 119 -4.93 -7.79 11.49
N ASP A 120 -4.51 -6.59 11.93
CA ASP A 120 -5.04 -5.97 13.16
C ASP A 120 -6.40 -5.30 12.90
N LEU A 121 -6.55 -4.73 11.69
CA LEU A 121 -7.81 -4.16 11.21
C LEU A 121 -8.09 -4.67 9.78
N SER A 122 -9.30 -5.17 9.58
CA SER A 122 -9.77 -5.66 8.29
C SER A 122 -11.01 -4.87 7.86
N ILE A 123 -10.97 -4.31 6.66
CA ILE A 123 -12.05 -3.50 6.07
C ILE A 123 -12.53 -4.16 4.79
N CYS A 124 -13.73 -4.71 4.83
CA CYS A 124 -14.40 -5.30 3.67
C CYS A 124 -15.38 -4.30 3.07
N VAL A 125 -15.05 -3.76 1.91
CA VAL A 125 -15.82 -2.70 1.25
C VAL A 125 -16.93 -3.29 0.40
N ASP A 126 -18.15 -2.80 0.59
CA ASP A 126 -19.29 -3.13 -0.25
C ASP A 126 -19.29 -2.30 -1.54
N PRO A 127 -19.78 -2.88 -2.65
CA PRO A 127 -19.95 -2.12 -3.88
C PRO A 127 -20.95 -0.97 -3.68
N MET A 128 -20.68 0.16 -4.29
CA MET A 128 -21.64 1.27 -4.32
C MET A 128 -22.83 0.95 -5.25
N ILE A 129 -22.58 0.23 -6.35
CA ILE A 129 -23.57 -0.09 -7.40
C ILE A 129 -23.32 -1.51 -7.90
N GLY A 130 -24.40 -2.30 -7.95
CA GLY A 130 -24.40 -3.63 -8.56
C GLY A 130 -23.64 -4.70 -7.78
N GLU A 131 -22.99 -5.60 -8.50
CA GLU A 131 -22.23 -6.71 -7.91
C GLU A 131 -20.82 -6.29 -7.51
N ALA A 132 -20.29 -6.92 -6.46
CA ALA A 132 -18.96 -6.66 -5.95
C ALA A 132 -17.86 -6.96 -7.00
N ARG A 133 -16.94 -6.01 -7.20
CA ARG A 133 -15.85 -6.07 -8.16
C ARG A 133 -14.53 -5.74 -7.48
N TRP A 134 -13.42 -6.20 -8.09
CA TRP A 134 -12.10 -5.69 -7.76
C TRP A 134 -12.01 -4.22 -8.15
N GLY A 135 -11.52 -3.38 -7.23
CA GLY A 135 -11.43 -1.93 -7.38
C GLY A 135 -12.47 -1.14 -6.58
N ASP A 136 -13.55 -1.77 -6.06
CA ASP A 136 -14.55 -1.11 -5.20
C ASP A 136 -13.91 -0.54 -3.93
N GLU A 137 -12.82 -1.14 -3.47
CA GLU A 137 -12.04 -0.73 -2.29
C GLU A 137 -11.16 0.50 -2.51
N GLY A 138 -10.84 0.84 -3.76
CA GLY A 138 -9.79 1.80 -4.10
C GLY A 138 -9.98 3.18 -3.46
N ALA A 139 -11.20 3.69 -3.40
CA ALA A 139 -11.49 4.99 -2.77
C ALA A 139 -11.27 4.93 -1.24
N THR A 140 -11.70 3.87 -0.58
CA THR A 140 -11.47 3.65 0.86
C THR A 140 -9.99 3.48 1.13
N TRP A 141 -9.31 2.62 0.36
CA TRP A 141 -7.88 2.36 0.48
C TRP A 141 -7.06 3.65 0.41
N THR A 142 -7.27 4.45 -0.64
CA THR A 142 -6.52 5.68 -0.88
C THR A 142 -6.86 6.81 0.10
N SER A 143 -8.06 6.82 0.66
CA SER A 143 -8.44 7.81 1.67
C SER A 143 -7.69 7.60 2.99
N LEU A 144 -7.36 6.36 3.35
CA LEU A 144 -6.80 5.99 4.64
C LEU A 144 -5.28 6.16 4.74
N ILE A 145 -4.55 6.23 3.64
CA ILE A 145 -3.09 6.34 3.66
C ILE A 145 -2.63 7.80 3.67
N ASP A 146 -1.46 8.05 4.23
CA ASP A 146 -0.72 9.32 4.14
C ASP A 146 0.37 9.24 3.05
N GLY A 147 0.94 8.08 2.85
CA GLY A 147 1.93 7.81 1.81
C GLY A 147 1.85 6.38 1.29
N MET A 148 2.42 6.14 0.10
CA MET A 148 2.38 4.84 -0.56
C MET A 148 3.71 4.48 -1.20
N ILE A 149 4.15 3.24 -1.02
CA ILE A 149 5.25 2.62 -1.76
C ILE A 149 4.64 1.69 -2.82
N VAL A 150 5.04 1.90 -4.08
CA VAL A 150 4.55 1.13 -5.23
C VAL A 150 5.64 0.18 -5.73
N ILE A 151 5.31 -1.10 -5.83
CA ILE A 151 6.22 -2.16 -6.29
C ILE A 151 5.52 -2.93 -7.42
N GLY A 152 6.00 -2.79 -8.65
CA GLY A 152 5.35 -3.38 -9.81
C GLY A 152 3.92 -2.88 -10.00
N GLY A 153 2.98 -3.81 -10.09
CA GLY A 153 1.55 -3.52 -10.11
C GLY A 153 0.94 -3.40 -11.51
N SER A 154 -0.37 -3.51 -11.54
CA SER A 154 -1.19 -3.46 -12.76
C SER A 154 -2.33 -2.43 -12.62
N ALA A 155 -3.48 -2.68 -13.24
CA ALA A 155 -4.61 -1.75 -13.28
C ALA A 155 -5.13 -1.32 -11.90
N GLY A 156 -5.15 -2.21 -10.90
CA GLY A 156 -5.54 -1.86 -9.52
C GLY A 156 -4.61 -0.83 -8.91
N THR A 157 -3.30 -1.09 -8.97
CA THR A 157 -2.26 -0.16 -8.51
C THR A 157 -2.32 1.18 -9.24
N LEU A 158 -2.56 1.16 -10.56
CA LEU A 158 -2.73 2.38 -11.35
C LEU A 158 -3.96 3.18 -10.89
N THR A 159 -5.06 2.51 -10.60
CA THR A 159 -6.30 3.14 -10.10
C THR A 159 -6.06 3.82 -8.75
N GLU A 160 -5.36 3.16 -7.84
CA GLU A 160 -4.97 3.74 -6.53
C GLU A 160 -4.11 4.99 -6.72
N CYS A 161 -3.11 4.93 -7.60
CA CYS A 161 -2.26 6.08 -7.91
C CYS A 161 -3.05 7.25 -8.51
N ALA A 162 -3.98 6.97 -9.43
CA ALA A 162 -4.85 7.98 -10.04
C ALA A 162 -5.80 8.62 -9.01
N HIS A 163 -6.36 7.82 -8.09
CA HIS A 163 -7.17 8.32 -6.98
C HIS A 163 -6.38 9.27 -6.07
N ILE A 164 -5.16 8.89 -5.68
CA ILE A 164 -4.29 9.76 -4.86
C ILE A 164 -4.01 11.06 -5.60
N GLN A 165 -3.73 11.02 -6.90
CA GLN A 165 -3.55 12.24 -7.70
C GLN A 165 -4.79 13.14 -7.61
N LYS A 166 -5.98 12.55 -7.74
CA LYS A 166 -7.24 13.31 -7.68
C LYS A 166 -7.50 13.89 -6.29
N ILE A 167 -7.22 13.16 -5.23
CA ILE A 167 -7.29 13.66 -3.85
C ILE A 167 -6.32 14.83 -3.65
N ASN A 168 -5.07 14.69 -4.12
CA ASN A 168 -4.04 15.70 -3.98
C ASN A 168 -4.35 17.01 -4.70
N GLU A 169 -5.14 16.99 -5.79
CA GLU A 169 -5.62 18.23 -6.42
C GLU A 169 -6.36 19.13 -5.42
N SER A 170 -7.19 18.55 -4.57
CA SER A 170 -7.95 19.27 -3.56
C SER A 170 -7.08 19.63 -2.35
N LEU A 171 -6.27 18.71 -1.86
CA LEU A 171 -5.40 18.94 -0.70
C LEU A 171 -4.42 20.09 -0.96
N ILE A 172 -3.72 20.07 -2.10
CA ILE A 172 -2.76 21.12 -2.46
C ILE A 172 -3.45 22.47 -2.65
N LYS A 173 -4.65 22.50 -3.26
CA LYS A 173 -5.43 23.71 -3.43
C LYS A 173 -5.83 24.35 -2.09
N ASN A 174 -6.10 23.51 -1.09
CA ASN A 174 -6.51 23.94 0.24
C ASN A 174 -5.32 24.20 1.19
N ASN A 175 -4.08 24.04 0.73
CA ASN A 175 -2.85 24.05 1.53
C ASN A 175 -2.81 22.95 2.62
N ASP A 176 -3.52 21.85 2.38
CA ASP A 176 -3.45 20.66 3.22
C ASP A 176 -2.25 19.78 2.83
N THR A 177 -1.83 18.90 3.76
CA THR A 177 -0.74 17.96 3.50
C THR A 177 -1.14 16.96 2.42
N PRO A 178 -0.38 16.85 1.32
CA PRO A 178 -0.68 15.89 0.26
C PRO A 178 -0.34 14.47 0.68
N LYS A 179 -0.89 13.50 -0.03
CA LYS A 179 -0.50 12.10 0.07
C LYS A 179 0.68 11.82 -0.85
N TYR A 180 1.70 11.15 -0.34
CA TYR A 180 2.94 10.91 -1.07
C TYR A 180 2.95 9.55 -1.76
N VAL A 181 3.53 9.48 -2.97
CA VAL A 181 3.65 8.25 -3.76
C VAL A 181 5.09 8.03 -4.16
N VAL A 182 5.62 6.87 -3.82
CA VAL A 182 6.99 6.49 -4.17
C VAL A 182 6.97 5.20 -4.98
N ALA A 183 7.31 5.29 -6.25
CA ALA A 183 7.47 4.12 -7.10
C ALA A 183 8.91 3.61 -7.04
N ILE A 184 9.08 2.30 -6.82
CA ILE A 184 10.40 1.65 -6.88
C ILE A 184 10.62 1.16 -8.31
N TYR A 185 11.57 1.80 -9.00
CA TYR A 185 11.96 1.45 -10.36
C TYR A 185 12.69 0.10 -10.42
N GLY A 186 12.61 -0.55 -11.58
CA GLY A 186 13.15 -1.89 -11.79
C GLY A 186 12.22 -3.00 -11.32
N THR A 187 11.02 -2.66 -10.83
CA THR A 187 9.99 -3.62 -10.41
C THR A 187 8.93 -3.87 -11.47
N GLY A 188 8.98 -3.14 -12.59
CA GLY A 188 8.07 -3.26 -13.72
C GLY A 188 6.68 -2.67 -13.47
N GLY A 189 5.74 -2.98 -14.36
CA GLY A 189 4.33 -2.62 -14.24
C GLY A 189 4.05 -1.12 -14.04
N THR A 190 3.08 -0.82 -13.18
CA THR A 190 2.68 0.56 -12.85
C THR A 190 3.81 1.37 -12.24
N ALA A 191 4.64 0.77 -11.38
CA ALA A 191 5.76 1.47 -10.75
C ALA A 191 6.73 2.08 -11.78
N GLU A 192 7.00 1.36 -12.87
CA GLU A 192 7.89 1.82 -13.95
C GLU A 192 7.29 2.95 -14.77
N GLN A 193 5.97 2.98 -14.90
CA GLN A 193 5.23 3.91 -15.77
C GLN A 193 4.75 5.17 -15.04
N LEU A 194 4.66 5.16 -13.72
CA LEU A 194 4.03 6.22 -12.93
C LEU A 194 4.45 7.65 -13.30
N PRO A 195 5.74 7.96 -13.48
CA PRO A 195 6.15 9.32 -13.80
C PRO A 195 5.63 9.82 -15.16
N HIS A 196 5.35 8.90 -16.08
CA HIS A 196 4.82 9.23 -17.41
C HIS A 196 3.29 9.34 -17.42
N LEU A 197 2.62 8.73 -16.46
CA LEU A 197 1.16 8.70 -16.36
C LEU A 197 0.57 9.93 -15.68
N TRP A 198 1.39 10.73 -14.98
CA TRP A 198 0.90 11.90 -14.25
C TRP A 198 0.79 13.13 -15.15
N ALA A 199 -0.46 13.48 -15.47
CA ALA A 199 -0.76 14.57 -16.40
C ALA A 199 -0.43 15.97 -15.84
N LYS A 200 -0.35 16.14 -14.51
CA LYS A 200 -0.10 17.44 -13.87
C LYS A 200 1.28 17.47 -13.18
N PRO A 201 2.32 18.03 -13.84
CA PRO A 201 3.67 18.11 -13.27
C PRO A 201 3.71 18.82 -11.90
N SER A 202 2.86 19.83 -11.68
CA SER A 202 2.80 20.55 -10.40
C SER A 202 2.40 19.65 -9.23
N ILE A 203 1.49 18.71 -9.43
CA ILE A 203 1.10 17.74 -8.40
C ILE A 203 2.19 16.69 -8.23
N ARG A 204 2.68 16.11 -9.34
CA ARG A 204 3.76 15.12 -9.33
C ARG A 204 4.97 15.63 -8.54
N ASN A 205 5.45 16.83 -8.83
CA ASN A 205 6.67 17.37 -8.22
C ASN A 205 6.52 17.61 -6.71
N VAL A 206 5.30 17.76 -6.21
CA VAL A 206 5.02 17.89 -4.77
C VAL A 206 4.91 16.53 -4.10
N CYS A 207 4.28 15.55 -4.76
CA CYS A 207 3.84 14.29 -4.16
C CYS A 207 4.78 13.10 -4.40
N MET A 208 5.72 13.22 -5.35
CA MET A 208 6.63 12.14 -5.74
C MET A 208 8.10 12.58 -5.67
N PRO A 209 9.03 11.62 -5.49
CA PRO A 209 10.46 11.90 -5.62
C PRO A 209 10.79 12.48 -7.00
N MET A 210 11.67 13.47 -7.06
CA MET A 210 12.19 14.02 -8.31
C MET A 210 13.16 13.05 -9.01
N ASN A 211 13.90 12.29 -8.21
CA ASN A 211 14.83 11.26 -8.70
C ASN A 211 14.15 9.89 -8.69
N ARG A 212 14.62 9.00 -9.56
CA ARG A 212 14.21 7.60 -9.55
C ARG A 212 14.68 6.93 -8.26
N ILE A 213 13.79 6.16 -7.65
CA ILE A 213 14.03 5.36 -6.44
C ILE A 213 14.16 3.90 -6.87
N TYR A 214 15.19 3.21 -6.38
CA TYR A 214 15.47 1.82 -6.75
C TYR A 214 15.45 0.87 -5.56
N THR A 215 15.42 1.39 -4.34
CA THR A 215 15.49 0.58 -3.11
C THR A 215 14.34 0.89 -2.16
N GLY A 216 13.97 -0.09 -1.34
CA GLY A 216 12.98 0.12 -0.28
C GLY A 216 13.44 1.13 0.77
N GLN A 217 14.75 1.16 1.06
CA GLN A 217 15.32 2.11 1.99
C GLN A 217 15.18 3.57 1.51
N GLU A 218 15.48 3.85 0.23
CA GLU A 218 15.29 5.19 -0.35
C GLU A 218 13.82 5.60 -0.35
N ALA A 219 12.90 4.65 -0.67
CA ALA A 219 11.46 4.90 -0.65
C ALA A 219 10.98 5.26 0.75
N ALA A 220 11.40 4.51 1.76
CA ALA A 220 11.06 4.78 3.15
C ALA A 220 11.64 6.10 3.64
N LYS A 221 12.91 6.41 3.31
CA LYS A 221 13.56 7.68 3.67
C LYS A 221 12.79 8.88 3.13
N PHE A 222 12.35 8.82 1.87
CA PHE A 222 11.52 9.87 1.29
C PHE A 222 10.22 10.07 2.08
N LEU A 223 9.53 8.99 2.45
CA LEU A 223 8.30 9.09 3.23
C LEU A 223 8.53 9.61 4.65
N VAL A 224 9.60 9.19 5.33
CA VAL A 224 9.98 9.69 6.66
C VAL A 224 10.14 11.21 6.60
N GLU A 225 10.90 11.71 5.65
CA GLU A 225 11.16 13.13 5.46
C GLU A 225 9.88 13.91 5.13
N LYS A 226 9.11 13.43 4.13
CA LYS A 226 7.91 14.14 3.64
C LYS A 226 6.74 14.13 4.61
N LEU A 227 6.59 13.08 5.39
CA LEU A 227 5.53 12.96 6.39
C LEU A 227 5.93 13.50 7.78
N GLY A 228 7.17 13.96 7.95
CA GLY A 228 7.67 14.45 9.23
C GLY A 228 7.63 13.36 10.32
N LEU A 229 7.96 12.11 9.96
CA LEU A 229 7.84 11.00 10.90
C LEU A 229 8.82 11.08 12.06
N GLU A 230 9.89 11.84 11.96
CA GLU A 230 10.89 12.03 13.00
C GLU A 230 10.28 12.50 14.33
N ASP A 231 9.21 13.29 14.25
CA ASP A 231 8.44 13.76 15.42
C ASP A 231 7.66 12.63 16.12
N TYR A 232 7.51 11.48 15.47
CA TYR A 232 6.73 10.33 15.95
C TYR A 232 7.60 9.08 16.17
N PHE A 233 8.92 9.26 16.35
CA PHE A 233 9.83 8.14 16.59
C PHE A 233 9.80 7.68 18.04
N ASP A 234 9.60 6.38 18.27
CA ASP A 234 9.72 5.72 19.58
C ASP A 234 10.70 4.54 19.47
N PRO A 235 11.90 4.65 20.02
CA PRO A 235 12.91 3.60 19.89
C PRO A 235 12.56 2.29 20.60
N ARG A 236 11.47 2.25 21.34
CA ARG A 236 10.99 1.05 22.06
C ARG A 236 10.02 0.20 21.24
N MET A 237 9.62 0.68 20.04
CA MET A 237 8.73 -0.03 19.12
C MET A 237 9.48 -0.90 18.10
#